data_2454f348c8e42f9d97e917ced06bb661
#
_entry.id   2454f348c8e42f9d97e917ced06bb661
#
_cell.length_a   1.000
_cell.length_b   1.000
_cell.length_c   1.000
_cell.angle_alpha   90.00
_cell.angle_beta   90.00
_cell.angle_gamma   90.00
#
_symmetry.space_group_name_H-M   'P 1'
#
loop_
_entity.id
_entity.type
_entity.pdbx_description
1 polymer ?
#
loop_
_entity_poly.entity_id
_entity_poly.type
_entity_poly.pdbx_seq_one_letter_code
_entity_poly.pdbx_strand_id
1 'polypeptide(L)'
;MEKMRENAAGIDIGAKKVFVSIENQEVKSFYTFTEDFELLRDYLLKHKVKTVAMEATGVYWSILYEILVEVGIDVWLVDGRETKQVPGRKTDVKDCQWIQQLHSLGLLNRCFVAEGDIKDLRYFVRLREDNIRTSSMHINHMQKSLTEMNIRLKEVISQIHGVSGMKIISAILAGERNKKVLLNMCDTRIKKNKKEEILKSLNGKYTKTGLFALQQAYNGYYFYQNQIAQCDKEIEVIMKRIGNNCNDKDLAGKRKPIRHNKPDVANLGANLVNVFEGKDASVISGITDYTWMQILAETGTDLKKWLTEKHFTSWLGLAPGQHWSGKMRRNKRKKGHPIAGQIFRKIAQSLIESKNIALGSFGRRIRAKKGPGIAIKAVARKLAILYWRVMVKGVDYAEEGIKNYEEKILAQKRKTIQRLALDLNMLVSGNQDVMV
;
A
#
# COMPACT_ATOMS: atom_id res chain seq x y z
N MET A 1 28.15 -4.17 29.18
CA MET A 1 27.23 -5.00 28.39
C MET A 1 28.09 -5.90 27.52
N GLU A 2 27.81 -7.18 27.50
CA GLU A 2 28.50 -8.16 26.68
C GLU A 2 28.15 -7.98 25.19
N LYS A 3 29.12 -8.11 24.30
CA LYS A 3 28.92 -7.96 22.88
C LYS A 3 28.25 -9.19 22.33
N MET A 4 27.18 -9.00 21.59
CA MET A 4 26.45 -10.07 20.88
C MET A 4 26.98 -10.33 19.47
N ARG A 5 27.65 -9.33 18.86
CA ARG A 5 28.24 -9.41 17.52
C ARG A 5 29.65 -8.91 17.51
N GLU A 6 30.56 -9.81 17.24
CA GLU A 6 31.97 -9.50 17.02
C GLU A 6 32.18 -9.07 15.55
N ASN A 7 33.26 -8.32 15.30
CA ASN A 7 33.63 -7.84 13.97
C ASN A 7 32.50 -7.08 13.26
N ALA A 8 31.81 -6.23 14.01
CA ALA A 8 30.72 -5.44 13.57
C ALA A 8 31.15 -4.03 13.15
N ALA A 9 30.58 -3.53 12.03
CA ALA A 9 30.78 -2.14 11.62
C ALA A 9 29.44 -1.38 11.63
N GLY A 10 29.52 -0.06 11.76
CA GLY A 10 28.41 0.87 11.64
C GLY A 10 28.66 1.84 10.49
N ILE A 11 27.64 2.06 9.68
CA ILE A 11 27.71 2.94 8.50
C ILE A 11 26.62 4.02 8.61
N ASP A 12 27.06 5.27 8.54
CA ASP A 12 26.15 6.42 8.33
C ASP A 12 26.26 6.89 6.88
N ILE A 13 25.10 7.00 6.20
CA ILE A 13 25.03 7.26 4.76
C ILE A 13 24.51 8.67 4.51
N GLY A 14 25.40 9.54 4.05
CA GLY A 14 25.05 10.86 3.51
C GLY A 14 24.95 10.87 1.99
N ALA A 15 24.47 11.98 1.43
CA ALA A 15 24.32 12.12 -0.03
C ALA A 15 25.66 12.22 -0.80
N LYS A 16 26.73 12.68 -0.14
CA LYS A 16 28.05 12.87 -0.77
C LYS A 16 29.13 11.97 -0.21
N LYS A 17 29.00 11.58 1.04
CA LYS A 17 29.96 10.75 1.75
C LYS A 17 29.27 9.75 2.65
N VAL A 18 29.92 8.63 2.83
CA VAL A 18 29.57 7.58 3.76
C VAL A 18 30.65 7.51 4.83
N PHE A 19 30.26 7.43 6.10
CA PHE A 19 31.15 7.28 7.23
C PHE A 19 31.06 5.89 7.81
N VAL A 20 32.21 5.27 8.04
CA VAL A 20 32.31 3.87 8.48
C VAL A 20 33.10 3.80 9.77
N SER A 21 32.52 3.18 10.78
CA SER A 21 33.17 2.87 12.06
C SER A 21 33.33 1.36 12.19
N ILE A 22 34.56 0.93 12.45
CA ILE A 22 34.91 -0.41 12.88
C ILE A 22 35.50 -0.28 14.29
N GLU A 23 35.25 -1.25 15.14
CA GLU A 23 35.76 -1.23 16.50
C GLU A 23 37.27 -1.12 16.53
N ASN A 24 37.80 -0.27 17.43
CA ASN A 24 39.21 0.02 17.62
C ASN A 24 39.96 0.56 16.39
N GLN A 25 39.21 1.09 15.41
CA GLN A 25 39.76 1.77 14.23
C GLN A 25 39.28 3.20 14.18
N GLU A 26 40.05 4.07 13.53
CA GLU A 26 39.61 5.42 13.22
C GLU A 26 38.45 5.37 12.19
N VAL A 27 37.51 6.30 12.35
CA VAL A 27 36.40 6.44 11.40
C VAL A 27 36.95 6.86 10.04
N LYS A 28 36.61 6.09 9.02
CA LYS A 28 36.90 6.42 7.61
C LYS A 28 35.69 6.98 6.89
N SER A 29 35.94 7.86 5.93
CA SER A 29 34.90 8.35 5.01
C SER A 29 35.26 7.98 3.58
N PHE A 30 34.21 7.64 2.80
CA PHE A 30 34.28 7.33 1.38
C PHE A 30 33.28 8.22 0.64
N TYR A 31 33.52 8.53 -0.64
CA TYR A 31 32.48 9.17 -1.46
C TYR A 31 31.40 8.16 -1.87
N THR A 32 30.33 8.65 -2.47
CA THR A 32 29.16 7.82 -2.86
C THR A 32 29.21 7.38 -4.32
N PHE A 33 30.40 7.32 -4.91
CA PHE A 33 30.60 6.72 -6.23
C PHE A 33 30.77 5.20 -6.10
N THR A 34 30.49 4.46 -7.16
CA THR A 34 30.57 2.99 -7.14
C THR A 34 31.97 2.49 -6.78
N GLU A 35 33.01 3.10 -7.36
CA GLU A 35 34.41 2.78 -7.05
C GLU A 35 34.73 2.99 -5.57
N ASP A 36 34.22 4.06 -4.95
CA ASP A 36 34.40 4.31 -3.53
C ASP A 36 33.67 3.26 -2.66
N PHE A 37 32.52 2.78 -3.09
CA PHE A 37 31.81 1.68 -2.42
C PHE A 37 32.56 0.35 -2.51
N GLU A 38 33.25 0.10 -3.63
CA GLU A 38 34.14 -1.05 -3.76
C GLU A 38 35.38 -0.93 -2.85
N LEU A 39 35.98 0.27 -2.76
CA LEU A 39 37.06 0.53 -1.80
C LEU A 39 36.57 0.37 -0.34
N LEU A 40 35.37 0.78 -0.03
CA LEU A 40 34.75 0.58 1.28
C LEU A 40 34.54 -0.92 1.56
N ARG A 41 34.03 -1.69 0.60
CA ARG A 41 33.90 -3.15 0.68
C ARG A 41 35.26 -3.79 1.01
N ASP A 42 36.29 -3.46 0.24
CA ASP A 42 37.65 -4.02 0.42
C ASP A 42 38.26 -3.62 1.77
N TYR A 43 37.99 -2.40 2.22
CA TYR A 43 38.37 -1.96 3.57
C TYR A 43 37.71 -2.81 4.67
N LEU A 44 36.41 -3.10 4.55
CA LEU A 44 35.69 -3.95 5.50
C LEU A 44 36.20 -5.39 5.50
N LEU A 45 36.46 -5.96 4.32
CA LEU A 45 37.02 -7.30 4.16
C LEU A 45 38.44 -7.40 4.77
N LYS A 46 39.32 -6.41 4.55
CA LYS A 46 40.63 -6.32 5.14
C LYS A 46 40.61 -6.37 6.67
N HIS A 47 39.59 -5.72 7.27
CA HIS A 47 39.39 -5.71 8.73
C HIS A 47 38.53 -6.88 9.22
N LYS A 48 38.26 -7.89 8.37
CA LYS A 48 37.51 -9.11 8.71
C LYS A 48 36.14 -8.81 9.31
N VAL A 49 35.48 -7.74 8.84
CA VAL A 49 34.14 -7.39 9.25
C VAL A 49 33.16 -8.45 8.72
N LYS A 50 32.33 -9.00 9.60
CA LYS A 50 31.32 -10.03 9.27
C LYS A 50 29.93 -9.48 9.15
N THR A 51 29.63 -8.42 9.89
CA THR A 51 28.27 -7.84 9.91
C THR A 51 28.33 -6.31 9.99
N VAL A 52 27.39 -5.68 9.30
CA VAL A 52 27.30 -4.22 9.16
C VAL A 52 25.89 -3.76 9.49
N ALA A 53 25.74 -2.69 10.27
CA ALA A 53 24.48 -1.94 10.35
C ALA A 53 24.62 -0.63 9.59
N MET A 54 23.61 -0.30 8.75
CA MET A 54 23.53 0.97 8.04
C MET A 54 22.16 1.60 8.18
N GLU A 55 22.10 2.95 8.29
CA GLU A 55 20.83 3.66 8.39
C GLU A 55 20.09 3.71 7.03
N ALA A 56 18.78 3.46 7.05
CA ALA A 56 17.90 3.52 5.88
C ALA A 56 17.61 4.97 5.46
N THR A 57 18.63 5.71 5.01
CA THR A 57 18.50 7.11 4.61
C THR A 57 18.14 7.21 3.11
N GLY A 58 16.89 7.54 2.80
CA GLY A 58 16.41 7.71 1.43
C GLY A 58 16.63 6.48 0.56
N VAL A 59 17.29 6.66 -0.59
CA VAL A 59 17.63 5.58 -1.55
C VAL A 59 19.13 5.28 -1.60
N TYR A 60 19.94 6.04 -0.88
CA TYR A 60 21.41 6.02 -0.99
C TYR A 60 22.05 4.71 -0.50
N TRP A 61 21.34 3.94 0.32
CA TRP A 61 21.83 2.67 0.87
C TRP A 61 21.82 1.52 -0.12
N SER A 62 21.01 1.58 -1.18
CA SER A 62 20.65 0.40 -2.00
C SER A 62 21.84 -0.25 -2.68
N ILE A 63 22.68 0.52 -3.37
CA ILE A 63 23.86 -0.01 -4.10
C ILE A 63 24.91 -0.52 -3.14
N LEU A 64 25.19 0.24 -2.07
CA LEU A 64 26.15 -0.21 -1.05
C LEU A 64 25.69 -1.51 -0.38
N TYR A 65 24.40 -1.64 -0.08
CA TYR A 65 23.79 -2.85 0.45
C TYR A 65 24.08 -4.06 -0.44
N GLU A 66 23.86 -3.94 -1.74
CA GLU A 66 24.06 -5.00 -2.72
C GLU A 66 25.52 -5.41 -2.80
N ILE A 67 26.44 -4.44 -2.96
CA ILE A 67 27.90 -4.67 -3.02
C ILE A 67 28.41 -5.43 -1.78
N LEU A 68 27.88 -5.12 -0.59
CA LEU A 68 28.30 -5.78 0.63
C LEU A 68 27.68 -7.17 0.81
N VAL A 69 26.45 -7.36 0.41
CA VAL A 69 25.76 -8.66 0.46
C VAL A 69 26.39 -9.65 -0.53
N GLU A 70 26.79 -9.21 -1.73
CA GLU A 70 27.45 -10.04 -2.75
C GLU A 70 28.75 -10.69 -2.25
N VAL A 71 29.47 -10.04 -1.37
CA VAL A 71 30.70 -10.59 -0.76
C VAL A 71 30.46 -11.34 0.56
N GLY A 72 29.19 -11.59 0.91
CA GLY A 72 28.81 -12.40 2.07
C GLY A 72 28.84 -11.67 3.42
N ILE A 73 28.89 -10.34 3.43
CA ILE A 73 28.74 -9.56 4.66
C ILE A 73 27.25 -9.56 5.07
N ASP A 74 26.95 -9.86 6.35
CA ASP A 74 25.58 -9.76 6.89
C ASP A 74 25.21 -8.29 7.12
N VAL A 75 24.42 -7.73 6.19
CA VAL A 75 24.06 -6.30 6.21
C VAL A 75 22.70 -6.09 6.86
N TRP A 76 22.67 -5.26 7.88
CA TRP A 76 21.47 -4.84 8.60
C TRP A 76 21.10 -3.40 8.23
N LEU A 77 20.05 -3.27 7.43
CA LEU A 77 19.41 -1.97 7.25
C LEU A 77 18.59 -1.65 8.49
N VAL A 78 18.80 -0.49 9.12
CA VAL A 78 18.15 -0.10 10.38
C VAL A 78 17.37 1.19 10.25
N ASP A 79 16.32 1.34 11.06
CA ASP A 79 15.49 2.55 11.07
C ASP A 79 16.22 3.67 11.81
N GLY A 80 16.46 4.81 11.15
CA GLY A 80 17.11 5.97 11.75
C GLY A 80 16.41 6.56 12.98
N ARG A 81 15.20 6.09 13.29
CA ARG A 81 14.53 6.43 14.57
C ARG A 81 15.09 5.66 15.75
N GLU A 82 15.63 4.48 15.53
CA GLU A 82 16.27 3.67 16.58
C GLU A 82 17.68 4.21 16.90
N THR A 83 18.33 4.80 15.91
CA THR A 83 19.67 5.39 16.05
C THR A 83 19.66 6.81 16.63
N LYS A 84 18.60 7.60 16.38
CA LYS A 84 18.46 9.03 16.76
C LYS A 84 17.95 9.30 18.19
N GLN A 85 17.90 8.32 19.07
CA GLN A 85 17.29 8.49 20.41
C GLN A 85 18.17 9.19 21.45
N VAL A 86 19.41 9.54 21.14
CA VAL A 86 20.34 10.18 22.10
C VAL A 86 20.53 11.66 21.77
N PRO A 87 20.09 12.58 22.66
CA PRO A 87 20.34 14.02 22.48
C PRO A 87 21.84 14.36 22.54
N GLY A 88 22.27 15.32 21.73
CA GLY A 88 23.62 15.91 21.84
C GLY A 88 24.68 15.39 20.89
N ARG A 89 24.35 14.44 19.97
CA ARG A 89 25.29 13.93 18.95
C ARG A 89 24.90 14.49 17.57
N LYS A 90 25.76 15.32 16.97
CA LYS A 90 25.46 15.99 15.69
C LYS A 90 26.64 15.91 14.70
N THR A 91 27.37 14.79 14.64
CA THR A 91 28.39 14.62 13.60
C THR A 91 28.29 13.22 13.01
N ASP A 92 28.42 13.10 11.69
CA ASP A 92 28.36 11.83 10.95
C ASP A 92 29.37 10.80 11.49
N VAL A 93 30.53 11.28 12.00
CA VAL A 93 31.53 10.46 12.66
C VAL A 93 30.98 9.80 13.94
N LYS A 94 30.29 10.58 14.78
CA LYS A 94 29.70 10.03 16.02
C LYS A 94 28.47 9.16 15.73
N ASP A 95 27.75 9.47 14.64
CA ASP A 95 26.56 8.70 14.26
C ASP A 95 26.96 7.30 13.77
N CYS A 96 27.98 7.14 12.93
CA CYS A 96 28.45 5.81 12.51
C CYS A 96 29.05 5.00 13.68
N GLN A 97 29.79 5.64 14.60
CA GLN A 97 30.30 5.00 15.82
C GLN A 97 29.16 4.49 16.71
N TRP A 98 28.12 5.29 16.86
CA TRP A 98 26.93 4.92 17.62
C TRP A 98 26.16 3.76 17.00
N ILE A 99 25.97 3.76 15.68
CA ILE A 99 25.38 2.64 14.95
C ILE A 99 26.20 1.37 15.17
N GLN A 100 27.52 1.44 15.05
CA GLN A 100 28.43 0.31 15.28
C GLN A 100 28.25 -0.24 16.71
N GLN A 101 28.26 0.62 17.73
CA GLN A 101 28.11 0.24 19.12
C GLN A 101 26.78 -0.44 19.41
N LEU A 102 25.66 0.15 18.93
CA LEU A 102 24.32 -0.43 19.07
C LEU A 102 24.22 -1.79 18.36
N HIS A 103 24.87 -1.92 17.19
CA HIS A 103 24.88 -3.16 16.42
C HIS A 103 25.64 -4.26 17.13
N SER A 104 26.84 -3.96 17.65
CA SER A 104 27.67 -4.90 18.44
C SER A 104 26.93 -5.40 19.67
N LEU A 105 26.16 -4.55 20.35
CA LEU A 105 25.37 -4.89 21.52
C LEU A 105 24.02 -5.59 21.20
N GLY A 106 23.68 -5.77 19.93
CA GLY A 106 22.42 -6.41 19.53
C GLY A 106 21.16 -5.58 19.77
N LEU A 107 21.27 -4.26 19.90
CA LEU A 107 20.17 -3.35 20.27
C LEU A 107 19.40 -2.79 19.05
N LEU A 108 19.83 -3.09 17.84
CA LEU A 108 19.16 -2.66 16.60
C LEU A 108 18.24 -3.74 16.04
N ASN A 109 17.16 -3.31 15.39
CA ASN A 109 16.26 -4.20 14.67
C ASN A 109 16.50 -4.10 13.17
N ARG A 110 16.66 -5.26 12.51
CA ARG A 110 16.80 -5.33 11.05
C ARG A 110 15.52 -4.93 10.36
N CYS A 111 15.58 -3.98 9.43
CA CYS A 111 14.51 -3.68 8.51
C CYS A 111 14.36 -4.80 7.46
N PHE A 112 13.15 -5.04 7.02
CA PHE A 112 12.90 -5.95 5.90
C PHE A 112 13.33 -5.31 4.59
N VAL A 113 14.25 -5.94 3.88
CA VAL A 113 14.67 -5.61 2.52
C VAL A 113 14.12 -6.68 1.59
N ALA A 114 13.49 -6.25 0.49
CA ALA A 114 13.10 -7.17 -0.57
C ALA A 114 14.31 -7.43 -1.48
N GLU A 115 14.46 -8.66 -1.92
CA GLU A 115 15.56 -9.11 -2.75
C GLU A 115 15.03 -9.76 -4.03
N GLY A 116 15.86 -9.88 -5.06
CA GLY A 116 15.54 -10.55 -6.32
C GLY A 116 14.25 -10.02 -6.96
N ASP A 117 13.46 -10.93 -7.50
CA ASP A 117 12.20 -10.62 -8.19
C ASP A 117 11.21 -9.82 -7.36
N ILE A 118 11.20 -10.00 -6.04
CA ILE A 118 10.32 -9.24 -5.15
C ILE A 118 10.78 -7.77 -5.02
N LYS A 119 12.08 -7.50 -5.11
CA LYS A 119 12.63 -6.14 -5.17
C LYS A 119 12.14 -5.43 -6.44
N ASP A 120 12.26 -6.08 -7.58
CA ASP A 120 11.84 -5.55 -8.87
C ASP A 120 10.31 -5.37 -8.93
N LEU A 121 9.55 -6.36 -8.48
CA LEU A 121 8.09 -6.25 -8.37
C LEU A 121 7.69 -5.04 -7.50
N ARG A 122 8.34 -4.87 -6.35
CA ARG A 122 8.08 -3.71 -5.46
C ARG A 122 8.37 -2.40 -6.16
N TYR A 123 9.46 -2.32 -6.91
CA TYR A 123 9.83 -1.12 -7.65
C TYR A 123 8.75 -0.75 -8.68
N PHE A 124 8.36 -1.68 -9.55
CA PHE A 124 7.36 -1.42 -10.58
C PHE A 124 5.95 -1.18 -10.03
N VAL A 125 5.55 -1.90 -8.97
CA VAL A 125 4.27 -1.67 -8.30
C VAL A 125 4.21 -0.26 -7.69
N ARG A 126 5.28 0.20 -7.06
CA ARG A 126 5.35 1.56 -6.50
C ARG A 126 5.37 2.63 -7.59
N LEU A 127 6.17 2.44 -8.64
CA LEU A 127 6.21 3.34 -9.79
C LEU A 127 4.84 3.45 -10.46
N ARG A 128 4.15 2.33 -10.62
CA ARG A 128 2.78 2.29 -11.13
C ARG A 128 1.81 3.11 -10.25
N GLU A 129 1.89 2.98 -8.93
CA GLU A 129 1.06 3.75 -7.99
C GLU A 129 1.36 5.26 -8.07
N ASP A 130 2.61 5.64 -8.27
CA ASP A 130 3.01 7.03 -8.47
C ASP A 130 2.45 7.60 -9.77
N ASN A 131 2.51 6.84 -10.87
CA ASN A 131 1.92 7.20 -12.16
C ASN A 131 0.38 7.33 -12.05
N ILE A 132 -0.31 6.45 -11.32
CA ILE A 132 -1.75 6.56 -11.05
C ILE A 132 -2.07 7.85 -10.29
N ARG A 133 -1.28 8.20 -9.28
CA ARG A 133 -1.47 9.46 -8.52
C ARG A 133 -1.31 10.68 -9.43
N THR A 134 -0.28 10.69 -10.26
CA THR A 134 -0.03 11.80 -11.20
C THR A 134 -1.10 11.87 -12.27
N SER A 135 -1.54 10.74 -12.83
CA SER A 135 -2.68 10.69 -13.74
C SER A 135 -3.95 11.26 -13.11
N SER A 136 -4.22 10.95 -11.84
CA SER A 136 -5.36 11.50 -11.10
C SER A 136 -5.26 13.02 -10.89
N MET A 137 -4.05 13.56 -10.75
CA MET A 137 -3.82 15.01 -10.71
C MET A 137 -4.22 15.67 -12.04
N HIS A 138 -3.88 15.06 -13.17
CA HIS A 138 -4.28 15.55 -14.50
C HIS A 138 -5.81 15.51 -14.70
N ILE A 139 -6.51 14.51 -14.16
CA ILE A 139 -7.99 14.50 -14.13
C ILE A 139 -8.53 15.71 -13.39
N ASN A 140 -7.97 16.06 -12.23
CA ASN A 140 -8.37 17.23 -11.48
C ASN A 140 -8.08 18.54 -12.25
N HIS A 141 -6.95 18.61 -12.97
CA HIS A 141 -6.61 19.75 -13.83
C HIS A 141 -7.60 19.88 -14.99
N MET A 142 -7.99 18.79 -15.66
CA MET A 142 -9.05 18.82 -16.68
C MET A 142 -10.37 19.33 -16.10
N GLN A 143 -10.77 18.85 -14.91
CA GLN A 143 -11.97 19.33 -14.22
C GLN A 143 -11.90 20.82 -13.91
N LYS A 144 -10.76 21.31 -13.43
CA LYS A 144 -10.54 22.72 -13.13
C LYS A 144 -10.69 23.55 -14.39
N SER A 145 -9.98 23.22 -15.47
CA SER A 145 -10.04 23.95 -16.74
C SER A 145 -11.46 24.03 -17.32
N LEU A 146 -12.19 22.92 -17.30
CA LEU A 146 -13.60 22.91 -17.71
C LEU A 146 -14.46 23.82 -16.83
N THR A 147 -14.24 23.80 -15.52
CA THR A 147 -14.97 24.63 -14.55
C THR A 147 -14.69 26.12 -14.75
N GLU A 148 -13.43 26.51 -15.01
CA GLU A 148 -13.04 27.88 -15.31
C GLU A 148 -13.68 28.42 -16.60
N MET A 149 -13.95 27.55 -17.56
CA MET A 149 -14.72 27.85 -18.77
C MET A 149 -16.25 27.77 -18.56
N ASN A 150 -16.70 27.53 -17.33
CA ASN A 150 -18.10 27.24 -16.96
C ASN A 150 -18.72 26.04 -17.71
N ILE A 151 -17.91 25.06 -18.09
CA ILE A 151 -18.34 23.77 -18.63
C ILE A 151 -18.55 22.82 -17.49
N ARG A 152 -19.80 22.54 -17.11
CA ARG A 152 -20.16 21.81 -15.87
C ARG A 152 -20.36 20.32 -16.07
N LEU A 153 -19.57 19.68 -16.91
CA LEU A 153 -19.68 18.24 -17.20
C LEU A 153 -19.62 17.36 -15.95
N LYS A 154 -18.80 17.72 -14.95
CA LYS A 154 -18.66 16.97 -13.70
C LYS A 154 -19.99 16.85 -12.92
N GLU A 155 -20.86 17.82 -13.01
CA GLU A 155 -22.15 17.83 -12.30
C GLU A 155 -23.16 16.84 -12.93
N VAL A 156 -22.93 16.47 -14.19
CA VAL A 156 -23.84 15.64 -14.97
C VAL A 156 -23.33 14.22 -15.19
N ILE A 157 -22.05 14.08 -15.51
CA ILE A 157 -21.38 12.78 -15.66
C ILE A 157 -20.54 12.46 -14.42
N SER A 158 -20.69 11.24 -13.93
CA SER A 158 -20.00 10.78 -12.68
C SER A 158 -18.47 10.82 -12.78
N GLN A 159 -17.91 10.58 -13.95
CA GLN A 159 -16.46 10.56 -14.21
C GLN A 159 -16.15 11.20 -15.55
N ILE A 160 -15.45 12.34 -15.54
CA ILE A 160 -15.04 13.04 -16.77
C ILE A 160 -13.98 12.26 -17.57
N HIS A 161 -13.17 11.43 -16.88
CA HIS A 161 -12.17 10.56 -17.50
C HIS A 161 -12.74 9.21 -17.97
N GLY A 162 -14.07 9.02 -17.89
CA GLY A 162 -14.76 7.89 -18.49
C GLY A 162 -14.92 8.09 -20.02
N VAL A 163 -15.33 7.02 -20.71
CA VAL A 163 -15.42 6.99 -22.18
C VAL A 163 -16.15 8.20 -22.76
N SER A 164 -17.36 8.51 -22.26
CA SER A 164 -18.15 9.65 -22.72
C SER A 164 -17.48 10.99 -22.45
N GLY A 165 -16.94 11.18 -21.25
CA GLY A 165 -16.27 12.43 -20.88
C GLY A 165 -15.01 12.69 -21.71
N MET A 166 -14.17 11.69 -21.92
CA MET A 166 -12.95 11.83 -22.71
C MET A 166 -13.26 12.09 -24.21
N LYS A 167 -14.31 11.45 -24.78
CA LYS A 167 -14.76 11.76 -26.14
C LYS A 167 -15.20 13.22 -26.28
N ILE A 168 -15.96 13.72 -25.32
CA ILE A 168 -16.41 15.13 -25.31
C ILE A 168 -15.20 16.07 -25.19
N ILE A 169 -14.28 15.80 -24.26
CA ILE A 169 -13.08 16.64 -24.06
C ILE A 169 -12.24 16.66 -25.34
N SER A 170 -11.99 15.49 -25.95
CA SER A 170 -11.24 15.40 -27.20
C SER A 170 -11.88 16.21 -28.31
N ALA A 171 -13.22 16.14 -28.48
CA ALA A 171 -13.93 16.91 -29.48
C ALA A 171 -13.90 18.42 -29.20
N ILE A 172 -14.01 18.84 -27.94
CA ILE A 172 -13.86 20.24 -27.53
C ILE A 172 -12.47 20.77 -27.92
N LEU A 173 -11.43 19.97 -27.67
CA LEU A 173 -10.05 20.31 -28.02
C LEU A 173 -9.83 20.33 -29.55
N ALA A 174 -10.54 19.50 -30.31
CA ALA A 174 -10.56 19.51 -31.78
C ALA A 174 -11.37 20.69 -32.37
N GLY A 175 -11.97 21.53 -31.54
CA GLY A 175 -12.72 22.70 -32.00
C GLY A 175 -14.25 22.53 -32.06
N GLU A 176 -14.78 21.37 -31.68
CA GLU A 176 -16.24 21.18 -31.67
C GLU A 176 -16.94 22.02 -30.60
N ARG A 177 -17.99 22.73 -30.97
CA ARG A 177 -18.78 23.60 -30.08
C ARG A 177 -20.29 23.31 -30.14
N ASN A 178 -20.70 22.49 -31.10
CA ASN A 178 -22.11 22.13 -31.23
C ASN A 178 -22.53 21.17 -30.12
N LYS A 179 -23.34 21.65 -29.20
CA LYS A 179 -23.79 20.88 -28.01
C LYS A 179 -24.52 19.59 -28.38
N LYS A 180 -25.27 19.55 -29.53
CA LYS A 180 -25.93 18.33 -29.97
C LYS A 180 -24.94 17.27 -30.46
N VAL A 181 -23.88 17.69 -31.15
CA VAL A 181 -22.80 16.79 -31.58
C VAL A 181 -22.05 16.23 -30.33
N LEU A 182 -21.69 17.09 -29.38
CA LEU A 182 -21.06 16.67 -28.13
C LEU A 182 -21.94 15.74 -27.28
N LEU A 183 -23.26 15.99 -27.23
CA LEU A 183 -24.21 15.11 -26.57
C LEU A 183 -24.23 13.71 -27.22
N ASN A 184 -24.13 13.62 -28.55
CA ASN A 184 -24.13 12.35 -29.27
C ASN A 184 -22.92 11.46 -28.95
N MET A 185 -21.84 12.00 -28.38
CA MET A 185 -20.66 11.26 -27.90
C MET A 185 -20.89 10.57 -26.57
N CYS A 186 -21.96 10.91 -25.85
CA CYS A 186 -22.33 10.25 -24.61
C CYS A 186 -22.89 8.85 -24.85
N ASP A 187 -22.75 7.99 -23.85
CA ASP A 187 -23.46 6.70 -23.82
C ASP A 187 -24.96 6.86 -23.89
N THR A 188 -25.63 5.88 -24.51
CA THR A 188 -27.10 5.91 -24.78
C THR A 188 -27.92 6.09 -23.48
N ARG A 189 -27.50 5.45 -22.39
CA ARG A 189 -28.17 5.57 -21.08
C ARG A 189 -28.07 7.01 -20.55
N ILE A 190 -26.89 7.62 -20.67
CA ILE A 190 -26.65 9.00 -20.23
C ILE A 190 -27.48 9.96 -21.06
N LYS A 191 -27.49 9.79 -22.40
CA LYS A 191 -28.31 10.60 -23.31
C LYS A 191 -29.79 10.55 -22.97
N LYS A 192 -30.33 9.35 -22.70
CA LYS A 192 -31.75 9.17 -22.39
C LYS A 192 -32.15 9.85 -21.08
N ASN A 193 -31.32 9.74 -20.06
CA ASN A 193 -31.69 10.17 -18.69
C ASN A 193 -31.31 11.62 -18.35
N LYS A 194 -30.31 12.22 -19.03
CA LYS A 194 -29.74 13.51 -18.67
C LYS A 194 -29.48 14.46 -19.83
N LYS A 195 -30.29 14.33 -20.92
CA LYS A 195 -30.11 15.11 -22.15
C LYS A 195 -30.05 16.61 -21.92
N GLU A 196 -31.06 17.17 -21.25
CA GLU A 196 -31.17 18.60 -21.01
C GLU A 196 -30.07 19.14 -20.11
N GLU A 197 -29.71 18.36 -19.06
CA GLU A 197 -28.65 18.73 -18.15
C GLU A 197 -27.28 18.78 -18.85
N ILE A 198 -26.99 17.82 -19.76
CA ILE A 198 -25.76 17.81 -20.55
C ILE A 198 -25.71 19.01 -21.49
N LEU A 199 -26.81 19.31 -22.23
CA LEU A 199 -26.86 20.47 -23.12
C LEU A 199 -26.63 21.77 -22.35
N LYS A 200 -27.18 21.91 -21.14
CA LYS A 200 -26.94 23.06 -20.26
C LYS A 200 -25.49 23.10 -19.77
N SER A 201 -24.92 21.94 -19.36
CA SER A 201 -23.55 21.85 -18.83
C SER A 201 -22.47 22.20 -19.86
N LEU A 202 -22.77 22.03 -21.14
CA LEU A 202 -21.88 22.38 -22.26
C LEU A 202 -21.96 23.84 -22.69
N ASN A 203 -22.81 24.65 -22.03
CA ASN A 203 -22.97 26.05 -22.32
C ASN A 203 -21.95 26.90 -21.56
N GLY A 204 -20.70 26.83 -21.98
CA GLY A 204 -19.60 27.57 -21.36
C GLY A 204 -18.96 28.61 -22.27
N LYS A 205 -18.00 29.34 -21.70
CA LYS A 205 -17.17 30.31 -22.43
C LYS A 205 -15.80 29.66 -22.73
N TYR A 206 -15.62 29.22 -23.95
CA TYR A 206 -14.38 28.55 -24.38
C TYR A 206 -13.24 29.53 -24.57
N THR A 207 -12.50 29.81 -23.52
CA THR A 207 -11.35 30.74 -23.53
C THR A 207 -10.09 30.05 -24.07
N LYS A 208 -9.23 30.81 -24.77
CA LYS A 208 -7.94 30.30 -25.29
C LYS A 208 -7.09 29.70 -24.17
N THR A 209 -7.00 30.38 -23.02
CA THR A 209 -6.23 29.94 -21.85
C THR A 209 -6.80 28.68 -21.22
N GLY A 210 -8.13 28.59 -21.07
CA GLY A 210 -8.81 27.40 -20.54
C GLY A 210 -8.65 26.18 -21.45
N LEU A 211 -8.77 26.37 -22.78
CA LEU A 211 -8.53 25.29 -23.74
C LEU A 211 -7.08 24.84 -23.77
N PHE A 212 -6.12 25.78 -23.67
CA PHE A 212 -4.70 25.42 -23.57
C PHE A 212 -4.42 24.60 -22.32
N ALA A 213 -4.91 25.03 -21.15
CA ALA A 213 -4.74 24.28 -19.90
C ALA A 213 -5.41 22.92 -19.94
N LEU A 214 -6.60 22.81 -20.55
CA LEU A 214 -7.30 21.55 -20.77
C LEU A 214 -6.50 20.59 -21.65
N GLN A 215 -5.88 21.09 -22.74
CA GLN A 215 -5.03 20.31 -23.64
C GLN A 215 -3.81 19.75 -22.90
N GLN A 216 -3.13 20.60 -22.10
CA GLN A 216 -1.97 20.15 -21.31
C GLN A 216 -2.36 19.04 -20.33
N ALA A 217 -3.49 19.19 -19.62
CA ALA A 217 -3.97 18.18 -18.68
C ALA A 217 -4.41 16.88 -19.39
N TYR A 218 -5.05 17.00 -20.55
CA TYR A 218 -5.46 15.86 -21.38
C TYR A 218 -4.25 15.05 -21.88
N ASN A 219 -3.23 15.72 -22.40
CA ASN A 219 -2.00 15.08 -22.85
C ASN A 219 -1.25 14.41 -21.70
N GLY A 220 -1.14 15.10 -20.54
CA GLY A 220 -0.54 14.54 -19.34
C GLY A 220 -1.26 13.28 -18.84
N TYR A 221 -2.59 13.28 -18.87
CA TYR A 221 -3.37 12.10 -18.53
C TYR A 221 -3.00 10.89 -19.39
N TYR A 222 -3.01 11.03 -20.72
CA TYR A 222 -2.68 9.91 -21.63
C TYR A 222 -1.22 9.50 -21.53
N PHE A 223 -0.30 10.44 -21.32
CA PHE A 223 1.10 10.12 -21.08
C PHE A 223 1.24 9.17 -19.87
N TYR A 224 0.62 9.50 -18.74
CA TYR A 224 0.70 8.66 -17.55
C TYR A 224 -0.09 7.35 -17.69
N GLN A 225 -1.17 7.31 -18.45
CA GLN A 225 -1.84 6.03 -18.78
C GLN A 225 -0.90 5.09 -19.53
N ASN A 226 -0.10 5.62 -20.48
CA ASN A 226 0.91 4.82 -21.18
C ASN A 226 2.03 4.34 -20.23
N GLN A 227 2.50 5.20 -19.31
CA GLN A 227 3.49 4.80 -18.29
C GLN A 227 2.95 3.69 -17.37
N ILE A 228 1.67 3.75 -16.98
CA ILE A 228 1.00 2.70 -16.20
C ILE A 228 1.00 1.38 -16.99
N ALA A 229 0.64 1.42 -18.27
CA ALA A 229 0.63 0.23 -19.12
C ALA A 229 2.03 -0.38 -19.32
N GLN A 230 3.08 0.43 -19.36
CA GLN A 230 4.46 -0.06 -19.39
C GLN A 230 4.83 -0.76 -18.08
N CYS A 231 4.49 -0.17 -16.93
CA CYS A 231 4.67 -0.84 -15.63
C CYS A 231 3.91 -2.17 -15.55
N ASP A 232 2.70 -2.24 -16.10
CA ASP A 232 1.90 -3.48 -16.11
C ASP A 232 2.60 -4.60 -16.89
N LYS A 233 3.28 -4.29 -18.00
CA LYS A 233 4.05 -5.27 -18.77
C LYS A 233 5.22 -5.83 -17.96
N GLU A 234 6.00 -4.98 -17.31
CA GLU A 234 7.13 -5.43 -16.47
C GLU A 234 6.64 -6.27 -15.28
N ILE A 235 5.55 -5.84 -14.63
CA ILE A 235 4.90 -6.60 -13.56
C ILE A 235 4.43 -7.97 -14.07
N GLU A 236 3.85 -8.04 -15.28
CA GLU A 236 3.39 -9.29 -15.87
C GLU A 236 4.56 -10.27 -16.09
N VAL A 237 5.70 -9.79 -16.61
CA VAL A 237 6.91 -10.62 -16.81
C VAL A 237 7.38 -11.22 -15.49
N ILE A 238 7.47 -10.39 -14.43
CA ILE A 238 7.89 -10.85 -13.11
C ILE A 238 6.87 -11.84 -12.53
N MET A 239 5.57 -11.51 -12.60
CA MET A 239 4.53 -12.37 -12.05
C MET A 239 4.45 -13.73 -12.75
N LYS A 240 4.66 -13.81 -14.07
CA LYS A 240 4.79 -15.06 -14.82
C LYS A 240 6.00 -15.88 -14.35
N ARG A 241 7.14 -15.23 -14.12
CA ARG A 241 8.37 -15.87 -13.69
C ARG A 241 8.21 -16.49 -12.27
N ILE A 242 7.80 -15.69 -11.29
CA ILE A 242 7.65 -16.17 -9.91
C ILE A 242 6.43 -17.08 -9.71
N GLY A 243 5.39 -16.94 -10.53
CA GLY A 243 4.15 -17.72 -10.47
C GLY A 243 4.11 -18.90 -11.46
N ASN A 244 5.25 -19.25 -12.10
CA ASN A 244 5.35 -20.37 -13.05
C ASN A 244 4.33 -20.31 -14.19
N ASN A 245 3.87 -19.12 -14.58
CA ASN A 245 2.94 -18.89 -15.68
C ASN A 245 1.62 -19.70 -15.61
N CYS A 246 1.05 -19.82 -14.40
CA CYS A 246 -0.20 -20.50 -14.17
C CYS A 246 -1.39 -19.79 -14.83
N ASN A 247 -2.48 -20.54 -15.16
CA ASN A 247 -3.65 -20.00 -15.83
C ASN A 247 -4.82 -19.80 -14.84
N ASP A 248 -5.49 -18.64 -14.88
CA ASP A 248 -6.66 -18.33 -14.03
C ASP A 248 -7.83 -19.28 -14.24
N LYS A 249 -7.92 -19.97 -15.40
CA LYS A 249 -8.94 -20.98 -15.68
C LYS A 249 -8.82 -22.21 -14.76
N ASP A 250 -7.65 -22.45 -14.23
CA ASP A 250 -7.36 -23.60 -13.34
C ASP A 250 -7.72 -23.28 -11.87
N LEU A 251 -8.14 -22.05 -11.58
CA LEU A 251 -8.51 -21.63 -10.23
C LEU A 251 -9.95 -22.06 -9.89
N ALA A 252 -10.10 -22.62 -8.71
CA ALA A 252 -11.42 -22.87 -8.14
C ALA A 252 -12.07 -21.53 -7.71
N GLY A 253 -13.33 -21.34 -8.14
CA GLY A 253 -14.14 -20.22 -7.72
C GLY A 253 -13.98 -18.93 -8.52
N LYS A 254 -14.91 -17.99 -8.28
CA LYS A 254 -15.00 -16.71 -9.01
C LYS A 254 -14.13 -15.64 -8.39
N ARG A 255 -13.22 -15.07 -9.16
CA ARG A 255 -12.36 -13.95 -8.70
C ARG A 255 -13.16 -12.67 -8.46
N LYS A 256 -12.76 -11.89 -7.44
CA LYS A 256 -13.39 -10.60 -7.14
C LYS A 256 -13.06 -9.57 -8.21
N PRO A 257 -14.06 -8.80 -8.70
CA PRO A 257 -13.81 -7.80 -9.73
C PRO A 257 -12.98 -6.63 -9.18
N ILE A 258 -11.97 -6.23 -9.96
CA ILE A 258 -11.18 -5.03 -9.71
C ILE A 258 -11.84 -3.88 -10.47
N ARG A 259 -12.43 -2.93 -9.76
CA ARG A 259 -13.25 -1.85 -10.36
C ARG A 259 -12.45 -0.62 -10.79
N HIS A 260 -11.33 -0.36 -10.14
CA HIS A 260 -10.52 0.84 -10.37
C HIS A 260 -9.05 0.46 -10.51
N ASN A 261 -8.37 1.10 -11.46
CA ASN A 261 -6.93 0.92 -11.71
C ASN A 261 -6.53 -0.55 -11.85
N LYS A 262 -7.40 -1.37 -12.47
CA LYS A 262 -7.11 -2.78 -12.70
C LYS A 262 -5.78 -2.89 -13.47
N PRO A 263 -4.78 -3.67 -12.96
CA PRO A 263 -3.58 -3.91 -13.72
C PRO A 263 -3.88 -4.77 -14.95
N ASP A 264 -3.25 -4.45 -16.05
CA ASP A 264 -3.30 -5.27 -17.28
C ASP A 264 -2.23 -6.35 -17.21
N VAL A 265 -2.43 -7.30 -16.30
CA VAL A 265 -1.54 -8.44 -16.02
C VAL A 265 -2.36 -9.71 -16.17
N ALA A 266 -1.97 -10.53 -17.14
CA ALA A 266 -2.66 -11.78 -17.43
C ALA A 266 -2.45 -12.81 -16.30
N ASN A 267 -3.50 -13.59 -16.01
CA ASN A 267 -3.45 -14.70 -15.05
C ASN A 267 -2.90 -14.32 -13.66
N LEU A 268 -3.13 -13.08 -13.25
CA LEU A 268 -2.59 -12.56 -11.99
C LEU A 268 -3.01 -13.40 -10.78
N GLY A 269 -4.26 -13.85 -10.74
CA GLY A 269 -4.79 -14.65 -9.64
C GLY A 269 -4.09 -16.01 -9.52
N ALA A 270 -3.94 -16.74 -10.62
CA ALA A 270 -3.29 -18.04 -10.65
C ALA A 270 -1.80 -17.97 -10.27
N ASN A 271 -1.10 -16.99 -10.83
CA ASN A 271 0.30 -16.75 -10.48
C ASN A 271 0.47 -16.44 -8.99
N LEU A 272 -0.42 -15.63 -8.40
CA LEU A 272 -0.39 -15.35 -6.96
C LEU A 272 -0.65 -16.58 -6.10
N VAL A 273 -1.63 -17.41 -6.45
CA VAL A 273 -1.93 -18.67 -5.73
C VAL A 273 -0.73 -19.61 -5.80
N ASN A 274 -0.08 -19.71 -6.96
CA ASN A 274 1.10 -20.56 -7.10
C ASN A 274 2.31 -20.04 -6.30
N VAL A 275 2.56 -18.74 -6.31
CA VAL A 275 3.61 -18.08 -5.49
C VAL A 275 3.46 -18.43 -3.99
N PHE A 276 2.23 -18.61 -3.53
CA PHE A 276 1.92 -18.98 -2.14
C PHE A 276 1.54 -20.46 -1.96
N GLU A 277 2.02 -21.33 -2.82
CA GLU A 277 1.87 -22.80 -2.69
C GLU A 277 0.41 -23.23 -2.56
N GLY A 278 -0.47 -22.68 -3.38
CA GLY A 278 -1.91 -23.00 -3.39
C GLY A 278 -2.77 -22.22 -2.39
N LYS A 279 -2.19 -21.38 -1.54
CA LYS A 279 -2.95 -20.54 -0.60
C LYS A 279 -3.54 -19.35 -1.32
N ASP A 280 -4.83 -19.08 -1.10
CA ASP A 280 -5.56 -17.99 -1.76
C ASP A 280 -6.03 -16.92 -0.78
N ALA A 281 -5.40 -15.73 -0.81
CA ALA A 281 -5.82 -14.61 0.01
C ALA A 281 -7.12 -13.96 -0.47
N SER A 282 -7.58 -14.24 -1.68
CA SER A 282 -8.82 -13.65 -2.20
C SER A 282 -10.08 -14.16 -1.49
N VAL A 283 -10.00 -15.25 -0.72
CA VAL A 283 -11.09 -15.71 0.17
C VAL A 283 -11.43 -14.64 1.22
N ILE A 284 -10.46 -13.80 1.60
CA ILE A 284 -10.66 -12.74 2.58
C ILE A 284 -11.44 -11.58 1.94
N SER A 285 -12.53 -11.17 2.58
CA SER A 285 -13.34 -10.03 2.10
C SER A 285 -12.51 -8.78 1.92
N GLY A 286 -12.63 -8.15 0.74
CA GLY A 286 -11.94 -6.90 0.38
C GLY A 286 -10.53 -7.10 -0.22
N ILE A 287 -9.93 -8.28 -0.15
CA ILE A 287 -8.70 -8.57 -0.88
C ILE A 287 -9.06 -9.00 -2.31
N THR A 288 -8.54 -8.27 -3.30
CA THR A 288 -8.57 -8.59 -4.73
C THR A 288 -7.18 -9.01 -5.17
N ASP A 289 -7.04 -9.61 -6.35
CA ASP A 289 -5.73 -9.99 -6.88
C ASP A 289 -4.78 -8.80 -6.95
N TYR A 290 -5.28 -7.61 -7.32
CA TYR A 290 -4.47 -6.40 -7.33
C TYR A 290 -3.97 -6.00 -5.94
N THR A 291 -4.84 -5.96 -4.95
CA THR A 291 -4.40 -5.61 -3.58
C THR A 291 -3.51 -6.69 -2.99
N TRP A 292 -3.69 -7.95 -3.36
CA TRP A 292 -2.83 -9.04 -2.95
C TRP A 292 -1.44 -8.93 -3.57
N MET A 293 -1.34 -8.62 -4.87
CA MET A 293 -0.06 -8.32 -5.52
C MET A 293 0.67 -7.15 -4.85
N GLN A 294 -0.04 -6.08 -4.51
CA GLN A 294 0.54 -4.95 -3.77
C GLN A 294 1.07 -5.38 -2.39
N ILE A 295 0.35 -6.25 -1.67
CA ILE A 295 0.80 -6.80 -0.39
C ILE A 295 2.04 -7.68 -0.59
N LEU A 296 2.04 -8.58 -1.58
CA LEU A 296 3.19 -9.43 -1.94
C LEU A 296 4.43 -8.57 -2.21
N ALA A 297 4.31 -7.53 -3.03
CA ALA A 297 5.40 -6.62 -3.34
C ALA A 297 6.03 -5.98 -2.08
N GLU A 298 5.23 -5.72 -1.04
CA GLU A 298 5.70 -5.09 0.20
C GLU A 298 6.13 -6.08 1.28
N THR A 299 5.60 -7.30 1.29
CA THR A 299 5.87 -8.28 2.35
C THR A 299 6.81 -9.41 1.92
N GLY A 300 6.95 -9.64 0.62
CA GLY A 300 7.57 -10.85 0.08
C GLY A 300 6.68 -12.08 0.27
N THR A 301 7.23 -13.23 -0.08
CA THR A 301 6.55 -14.54 -0.05
C THR A 301 6.57 -15.21 1.32
N ASP A 302 7.68 -15.06 2.06
CA ASP A 302 7.84 -15.65 3.39
C ASP A 302 7.23 -14.76 4.49
N LEU A 303 6.06 -15.15 4.99
CA LEU A 303 5.42 -14.48 6.13
C LEU A 303 5.77 -15.13 7.49
N LYS A 304 6.46 -16.28 7.50
CA LYS A 304 6.90 -16.94 8.74
C LYS A 304 7.99 -16.15 9.46
N LYS A 305 8.72 -15.25 8.75
CA LYS A 305 9.66 -14.30 9.35
C LYS A 305 9.03 -13.41 10.45
N TRP A 306 7.71 -13.23 10.44
CA TRP A 306 6.99 -12.69 11.59
C TRP A 306 6.43 -13.86 12.41
N LEU A 307 7.02 -14.14 13.55
CA LEU A 307 6.71 -15.29 14.41
C LEU A 307 5.21 -15.41 14.76
N THR A 308 4.49 -14.30 14.83
CA THR A 308 3.05 -14.26 15.10
C THR A 308 2.37 -13.16 14.31
N GLU A 309 1.04 -13.28 14.16
CA GLU A 309 0.20 -12.21 13.59
C GLU A 309 0.31 -10.89 14.36
N LYS A 310 0.71 -10.92 15.64
CA LYS A 310 0.94 -9.70 16.44
C LYS A 310 2.22 -8.99 15.99
N HIS A 311 3.29 -9.71 15.72
CA HIS A 311 4.53 -9.15 15.16
C HIS A 311 4.28 -8.57 13.77
N PHE A 312 3.58 -9.29 12.90
CA PHE A 312 3.19 -8.81 11.57
C PHE A 312 2.38 -7.51 11.65
N THR A 313 1.31 -7.47 12.45
CA THR A 313 0.49 -6.24 12.58
C THR A 313 1.23 -5.09 13.27
N SER A 314 2.22 -5.37 14.12
CA SER A 314 3.10 -4.35 14.69
C SER A 314 4.03 -3.76 13.64
N TRP A 315 4.64 -4.60 12.82
CA TRP A 315 5.47 -4.18 11.70
C TRP A 315 4.68 -3.30 10.70
N LEU A 316 3.44 -3.67 10.38
CA LEU A 316 2.52 -2.88 9.55
C LEU A 316 2.11 -1.53 10.18
N GLY A 317 2.51 -1.23 11.41
CA GLY A 317 2.07 -0.03 12.12
C GLY A 317 0.57 -0.03 12.48
N LEU A 318 -0.05 -1.21 12.52
CA LEU A 318 -1.47 -1.38 12.82
C LEU A 318 -1.74 -1.73 14.29
N ALA A 319 -0.70 -2.08 15.06
CA ALA A 319 -0.85 -2.33 16.49
C ALA A 319 -1.30 -1.08 17.25
N PRO A 320 -2.12 -1.21 18.31
CA PRO A 320 -2.43 -0.09 19.19
C PRO A 320 -1.15 0.33 19.90
N GLY A 321 -0.80 1.61 19.81
CA GLY A 321 0.28 2.20 20.60
C GLY A 321 -0.25 2.51 22.00
N GLN A 322 0.08 1.70 22.98
CA GLN A 322 -0.19 1.99 24.37
C GLN A 322 1.13 1.95 25.14
N HIS A 323 1.52 3.09 25.69
CA HIS A 323 2.58 3.15 26.68
C HIS A 323 1.92 3.52 28.02
N TRP A 324 2.00 2.63 28.96
CA TRP A 324 1.60 2.88 30.34
C TRP A 324 2.83 3.37 31.11
N SER A 325 2.73 4.53 31.71
CA SER A 325 3.68 5.03 32.67
C SER A 325 2.87 5.42 33.93
N GLY A 326 2.82 4.52 34.90
CA GLY A 326 2.01 4.68 36.09
C GLY A 326 0.50 4.88 35.74
N LYS A 327 -0.12 5.88 36.34
CA LYS A 327 -1.54 6.24 36.06
C LYS A 327 -1.75 7.00 34.75
N MET A 328 -0.68 7.46 34.08
CA MET A 328 -0.80 8.26 32.84
C MET A 328 -0.71 7.41 31.58
N ARG A 329 -1.74 7.47 30.77
CA ARG A 329 -1.81 6.85 29.43
C ARG A 329 -1.20 7.80 28.40
N ARG A 330 0.04 7.58 27.98
CA ARG A 330 0.66 8.33 26.90
C ARG A 330 0.44 7.62 25.56
N ASN A 331 -0.33 8.24 24.67
CA ASN A 331 -0.45 7.79 23.28
C ASN A 331 0.78 8.28 22.49
N LYS A 332 1.86 7.49 22.46
CA LYS A 332 2.98 7.78 21.57
C LYS A 332 2.56 7.41 20.15
N ARG A 333 2.25 8.40 19.30
CA ARG A 333 2.01 8.17 17.88
C ARG A 333 3.32 7.69 17.25
N LYS A 334 3.35 6.45 16.74
CA LYS A 334 4.45 6.00 15.88
C LYS A 334 4.46 6.91 14.64
N LYS A 335 5.53 7.68 14.43
CA LYS A 335 5.76 8.43 13.19
C LYS A 335 6.08 7.42 12.09
N GLY A 336 5.53 7.62 10.89
CA GLY A 336 5.68 6.74 9.74
C GLY A 336 4.55 5.70 9.62
N HIS A 337 4.18 5.45 8.38
CA HIS A 337 3.15 4.50 8.03
C HIS A 337 3.70 3.59 6.92
N PRO A 338 4.11 2.35 7.24
CA PRO A 338 4.56 1.39 6.23
C PRO A 338 3.56 1.28 5.08
N ILE A 339 4.03 1.22 3.85
CA ILE A 339 3.16 1.16 2.65
C ILE A 339 2.23 -0.05 2.73
N ALA A 340 2.75 -1.21 3.14
CA ALA A 340 1.94 -2.40 3.37
C ALA A 340 0.77 -2.14 4.36
N GLY A 341 1.02 -1.42 5.45
CA GLY A 341 -0.04 -1.05 6.40
C GLY A 341 -1.08 -0.08 5.81
N GLN A 342 -0.68 0.76 4.86
CA GLN A 342 -1.61 1.66 4.16
C GLN A 342 -2.52 0.89 3.21
N ILE A 343 -2.03 -0.17 2.54
CA ILE A 343 -2.85 -1.05 1.70
C ILE A 343 -3.98 -1.66 2.53
N PHE A 344 -3.67 -2.24 3.69
CA PHE A 344 -4.69 -2.77 4.59
C PHE A 344 -5.68 -1.70 5.09
N ARG A 345 -5.25 -0.46 5.28
CA ARG A 345 -6.14 0.66 5.65
C ARG A 345 -7.08 1.06 4.52
N LYS A 346 -6.60 1.11 3.27
CA LYS A 346 -7.44 1.36 2.08
C LYS A 346 -8.54 0.31 1.96
N ILE A 347 -8.18 -0.98 2.10
CA ILE A 347 -9.14 -2.10 2.07
C ILE A 347 -10.14 -1.95 3.24
N ALA A 348 -9.67 -1.68 4.44
CA ALA A 348 -10.53 -1.51 5.62
C ALA A 348 -11.54 -0.38 5.47
N GLN A 349 -11.15 0.73 4.86
CA GLN A 349 -12.06 1.85 4.59
C GLN A 349 -13.20 1.41 3.66
N SER A 350 -12.89 0.71 2.57
CA SER A 350 -13.89 0.16 1.66
C SER A 350 -14.84 -0.83 2.35
N LEU A 351 -14.29 -1.70 3.23
CA LEU A 351 -15.11 -2.67 3.97
C LEU A 351 -16.07 -2.00 4.96
N ILE A 352 -15.66 -0.90 5.61
CA ILE A 352 -16.52 -0.16 6.56
C ILE A 352 -17.76 0.41 5.85
N GLU A 353 -17.60 0.85 4.62
CA GLU A 353 -18.72 1.38 3.81
C GLU A 353 -19.63 0.27 3.26
N SER A 354 -19.18 -0.98 3.22
CA SER A 354 -19.97 -2.11 2.76
C SER A 354 -21.00 -2.56 3.81
N LYS A 355 -22.28 -2.71 3.38
CA LYS A 355 -23.40 -3.05 4.29
C LYS A 355 -23.38 -4.52 4.74
N ASN A 356 -22.97 -5.44 3.91
CA ASN A 356 -23.19 -6.89 4.08
C ASN A 356 -21.96 -7.67 4.55
N ILE A 357 -20.92 -7.00 5.06
CA ILE A 357 -19.68 -7.63 5.49
C ILE A 357 -19.52 -7.50 7.01
N ALA A 358 -19.22 -8.59 7.69
CA ALA A 358 -19.06 -8.65 9.14
C ALA A 358 -17.97 -7.69 9.67
N LEU A 359 -16.81 -7.62 8.97
CA LEU A 359 -15.75 -6.66 9.29
C LEU A 359 -16.20 -5.20 9.10
N GLY A 360 -17.09 -4.94 8.14
CA GLY A 360 -17.70 -3.62 7.95
C GLY A 360 -18.60 -3.23 9.14
N SER A 361 -19.44 -4.15 9.61
CA SER A 361 -20.28 -3.95 10.78
C SER A 361 -19.46 -3.67 12.06
N PHE A 362 -18.37 -4.42 12.25
CA PHE A 362 -17.42 -4.15 13.32
C PHE A 362 -16.81 -2.74 13.22
N GLY A 363 -16.39 -2.35 12.01
CA GLY A 363 -15.81 -1.04 11.77
C GLY A 363 -16.79 0.10 12.02
N ARG A 364 -18.03 0.00 11.55
CA ARG A 364 -19.09 1.01 11.79
C ARG A 364 -19.39 1.19 13.27
N ARG A 365 -19.44 0.10 14.05
CA ARG A 365 -19.62 0.16 15.50
C ARG A 365 -18.48 0.92 16.20
N ILE A 366 -17.22 0.69 15.80
CA ILE A 366 -16.08 1.43 16.34
C ILE A 366 -16.11 2.88 15.88
N ARG A 367 -16.48 3.14 14.61
CA ARG A 367 -16.57 4.49 14.05
C ARG A 367 -17.53 5.36 14.85
N ALA A 368 -18.69 4.82 15.21
CA ALA A 368 -19.67 5.52 16.04
C ALA A 368 -19.16 5.88 17.44
N LYS A 369 -18.29 5.03 18.03
CA LYS A 369 -17.80 5.24 19.41
C LYS A 369 -16.49 6.01 19.50
N LYS A 370 -15.59 5.87 18.52
CA LYS A 370 -14.17 6.32 18.60
C LYS A 370 -13.68 7.08 17.37
N GLY A 371 -14.56 7.33 16.40
CA GLY A 371 -14.25 8.04 15.17
C GLY A 371 -13.62 7.18 14.05
N PRO A 372 -13.53 7.76 12.83
CA PRO A 372 -13.18 7.01 11.62
C PRO A 372 -11.74 6.48 11.60
N GLY A 373 -10.77 7.27 12.05
CA GLY A 373 -9.35 6.87 12.01
C GLY A 373 -9.06 5.63 12.87
N ILE A 374 -9.68 5.53 14.05
CA ILE A 374 -9.54 4.38 14.96
C ILE A 374 -10.26 3.16 14.37
N ALA A 375 -11.44 3.35 13.77
CA ALA A 375 -12.19 2.29 13.13
C ALA A 375 -11.43 1.66 11.97
N ILE A 376 -10.90 2.49 11.06
CA ILE A 376 -10.09 2.03 9.91
C ILE A 376 -8.88 1.22 10.40
N LYS A 377 -8.14 1.73 11.40
CA LYS A 377 -6.97 1.03 11.94
C LYS A 377 -7.35 -0.32 12.59
N ALA A 378 -8.47 -0.39 13.30
CA ALA A 378 -8.93 -1.60 13.96
C ALA A 378 -9.35 -2.68 12.94
N VAL A 379 -10.08 -2.29 11.89
CA VAL A 379 -10.48 -3.21 10.80
C VAL A 379 -9.26 -3.66 10.02
N ALA A 380 -8.35 -2.73 9.65
CA ALA A 380 -7.10 -3.05 8.96
C ALA A 380 -6.25 -4.05 9.75
N ARG A 381 -6.17 -3.92 11.07
CA ARG A 381 -5.46 -4.88 11.91
C ARG A 381 -6.10 -6.26 11.87
N LYS A 382 -7.43 -6.36 11.98
CA LYS A 382 -8.11 -7.66 11.88
C LYS A 382 -7.91 -8.30 10.50
N LEU A 383 -8.00 -7.51 9.45
CA LEU A 383 -7.74 -7.96 8.09
C LEU A 383 -6.31 -8.50 7.91
N ALA A 384 -5.32 -7.79 8.45
CA ALA A 384 -3.92 -8.22 8.41
C ALA A 384 -3.68 -9.51 9.22
N ILE A 385 -4.37 -9.69 10.35
CA ILE A 385 -4.34 -10.95 11.12
C ILE A 385 -4.89 -12.10 10.28
N LEU A 386 -6.03 -11.92 9.61
CA LEU A 386 -6.61 -12.95 8.74
C LEU A 386 -5.68 -13.27 7.58
N TYR A 387 -5.11 -12.24 6.93
CA TYR A 387 -4.15 -12.44 5.85
C TYR A 387 -2.94 -13.28 6.31
N TRP A 388 -2.31 -12.92 7.43
CA TRP A 388 -1.18 -13.68 7.96
C TRP A 388 -1.56 -15.12 8.26
N ARG A 389 -2.75 -15.35 8.84
CA ARG A 389 -3.24 -16.69 9.17
C ARG A 389 -3.49 -17.53 7.93
N VAL A 390 -4.13 -16.99 6.90
CA VAL A 390 -4.31 -17.68 5.61
C VAL A 390 -2.97 -18.09 5.02
N MET A 391 -2.03 -17.16 4.97
CA MET A 391 -0.73 -17.38 4.33
C MET A 391 0.19 -18.33 5.12
N VAL A 392 0.12 -18.34 6.45
CA VAL A 392 0.99 -19.17 7.30
C VAL A 392 0.33 -20.48 7.70
N LYS A 393 -0.96 -20.45 8.07
CA LYS A 393 -1.68 -21.61 8.63
C LYS A 393 -2.65 -22.29 7.66
N GLY A 394 -2.92 -21.67 6.51
CA GLY A 394 -3.84 -22.19 5.50
C GLY A 394 -5.23 -21.56 5.54
N VAL A 395 -6.01 -21.84 4.47
CA VAL A 395 -7.34 -21.26 4.23
C VAL A 395 -8.36 -21.79 5.21
N ASP A 396 -8.35 -23.08 5.49
CA ASP A 396 -9.32 -23.76 6.37
C ASP A 396 -9.36 -23.13 7.77
N TYR A 397 -8.20 -22.85 8.32
CA TYR A 397 -8.08 -22.17 9.62
C TYR A 397 -8.69 -20.77 9.63
N ALA A 398 -8.64 -20.06 8.49
CA ALA A 398 -9.20 -18.72 8.38
C ALA A 398 -10.71 -18.76 8.13
N GLU A 399 -11.22 -19.71 7.36
CA GLU A 399 -12.66 -19.89 7.13
C GLU A 399 -13.40 -20.20 8.41
N GLU A 400 -12.89 -21.12 9.23
CA GLU A 400 -13.45 -21.40 10.55
C GLU A 400 -13.46 -20.13 11.43
N GLY A 401 -12.40 -19.37 11.44
CA GLY A 401 -12.33 -18.11 12.18
C GLY A 401 -13.29 -17.04 11.68
N ILE A 402 -13.57 -16.97 10.37
CA ILE A 402 -14.54 -16.05 9.76
C ILE A 402 -15.97 -16.46 10.14
N LYS A 403 -16.32 -17.74 9.99
CA LYS A 403 -17.62 -18.30 10.37
C LYS A 403 -17.92 -18.04 11.86
N ASN A 404 -17.01 -18.43 12.73
CA ASN A 404 -17.13 -18.17 14.19
C ASN A 404 -17.31 -16.70 14.53
N TYR A 405 -16.67 -15.80 13.77
CA TYR A 405 -16.82 -14.36 13.97
C TYR A 405 -18.18 -13.86 13.49
N GLU A 406 -18.68 -14.35 12.38
CA GLU A 406 -20.00 -14.00 11.84
C GLU A 406 -21.12 -14.48 12.76
N GLU A 407 -21.02 -15.70 13.27
CA GLU A 407 -21.97 -16.24 14.27
C GLU A 407 -21.99 -15.40 15.55
N LYS A 408 -20.83 -15.00 16.07
CA LYS A 408 -20.77 -14.10 17.24
C LYS A 408 -21.44 -12.76 16.97
N ILE A 409 -21.29 -12.19 15.76
CA ILE A 409 -21.98 -10.94 15.39
C ILE A 409 -23.48 -11.14 15.28
N LEU A 410 -23.93 -12.25 14.67
CA LEU A 410 -25.34 -12.57 14.58
C LEU A 410 -25.96 -12.77 15.97
N ALA A 411 -25.28 -13.51 16.84
CA ALA A 411 -25.72 -13.69 18.23
C ALA A 411 -25.82 -12.34 18.99
N GLN A 412 -24.85 -11.43 18.79
CA GLN A 412 -24.95 -10.09 19.38
C GLN A 412 -26.10 -9.26 18.81
N LYS A 413 -26.39 -9.35 17.52
CA LYS A 413 -27.52 -8.69 16.89
C LYS A 413 -28.85 -9.23 17.46
N ARG A 414 -28.99 -10.56 17.57
CA ARG A 414 -30.16 -11.19 18.19
C ARG A 414 -30.39 -10.69 19.61
N LYS A 415 -29.35 -10.67 20.46
CA LYS A 415 -29.42 -10.12 21.83
C LYS A 415 -29.84 -8.64 21.86
N THR A 416 -29.35 -7.85 20.89
CA THR A 416 -29.72 -6.41 20.80
C THR A 416 -31.18 -6.24 20.40
N ILE A 417 -31.67 -7.04 19.45
CA ILE A 417 -33.07 -7.01 19.02
C ILE A 417 -33.98 -7.43 20.17
N GLN A 418 -33.64 -8.51 20.88
CA GLN A 418 -34.39 -8.95 22.06
C GLN A 418 -34.48 -7.87 23.14
N ARG A 419 -33.36 -7.18 23.43
CA ARG A 419 -33.36 -6.09 24.39
C ARG A 419 -34.24 -4.90 23.98
N LEU A 420 -34.12 -4.49 22.69
CA LEU A 420 -34.94 -3.40 22.15
C LEU A 420 -36.41 -3.77 22.11
N ALA A 421 -36.75 -5.02 21.82
CA ALA A 421 -38.13 -5.48 21.83
C ALA A 421 -38.71 -5.47 23.24
N LEU A 422 -37.94 -5.84 24.24
CA LEU A 422 -38.34 -5.72 25.66
C LEU A 422 -38.53 -4.26 26.07
N ASP A 423 -37.60 -3.38 25.67
CA ASP A 423 -37.70 -1.93 25.98
C ASP A 423 -38.93 -1.27 25.31
N LEU A 424 -39.41 -1.84 24.18
CA LEU A 424 -40.58 -1.33 23.44
C LEU A 424 -41.88 -2.12 23.70
N ASN A 425 -41.87 -3.09 24.62
CA ASN A 425 -42.97 -4.03 24.86
C ASN A 425 -43.47 -4.77 23.62
N MET A 426 -42.57 -5.09 22.70
CA MET A 426 -42.83 -5.83 21.46
C MET A 426 -42.45 -7.30 21.61
N LEU A 427 -43.33 -8.19 21.15
CA LEU A 427 -43.05 -9.61 21.06
C LEU A 427 -42.15 -9.89 19.84
N VAL A 428 -40.98 -10.46 20.07
CA VAL A 428 -40.14 -11.01 18.99
C VAL A 428 -40.62 -12.42 18.72
N SER A 429 -41.49 -12.61 17.71
CA SER A 429 -41.79 -13.93 17.19
C SER A 429 -40.56 -14.50 16.50
N GLY A 430 -39.99 -15.57 17.03
CA GLY A 430 -38.93 -16.34 16.40
C GLY A 430 -39.47 -17.07 15.19
N ASN A 431 -39.43 -16.50 14.01
CA ASN A 431 -39.56 -17.27 12.77
C ASN A 431 -38.20 -17.97 12.51
N GLN A 432 -38.15 -19.26 12.80
CA GLN A 432 -37.41 -20.21 11.98
C GLN A 432 -38.11 -20.17 10.62
N ASP A 433 -37.36 -20.01 9.54
CA ASP A 433 -37.80 -19.92 8.15
C ASP A 433 -38.13 -18.51 7.61
N VAL A 434 -37.08 -17.77 7.29
CA VAL A 434 -37.02 -16.95 6.07
C VAL A 434 -35.61 -17.14 5.47
N MET A 435 -35.46 -18.14 4.62
CA MET A 435 -34.50 -18.11 3.54
C MET A 435 -35.00 -17.12 2.49
N VAL A 436 -34.26 -16.05 2.25
CA VAL A 436 -34.20 -15.35 0.96
C VAL A 436 -32.74 -14.91 0.74
#